data_434f013d1141472843e3e457f6b48951
#
_entry.id   434f013d1141472843e3e457f6b48951
#
_cell.length_a   1.000
_cell.length_b   1.000
_cell.length_c   1.000
_cell.angle_alpha   90.00
_cell.angle_beta   90.00
_cell.angle_gamma   90.00
#
_symmetry.space_group_name_H-M   'P 1'
#
loop_
_entity.id
_entity.type
_entity.pdbx_description
1 polymer ?
#
loop_
_entity_poly.entity_id
_entity_poly.type
_entity_poly.pdbx_seq_one_letter_code
_entity_poly.pdbx_strand_id
1 'polypeptide(L)'
;AEAGHHDFMGGIHAVEHAAIGIFPLLVMADRNDLGGLSTPYHPQLKSAGVFIHDGVAGGIGLNREAFIRADRLLAYTQNVIRGCPCESGCPSCVHSPKCGSANRPIDKLAAIFILDKLKQMSPARPAKTPVVSAPQASKSPIGIKQPKALHYGVFDLETQRSAAEVGGWQRANLMKISCVVLYDSKQDRFIDFMENQIPRFIECLQAFDLVVGFNIKRFDYQVLKGYSDFDFRQLNNLDILEDVKEYLGFRLSLGHLATATLGAEKTADGLQALQWWKQGRILEIIEYCRQDVKITRDLYRYGRNNGHLVFKNRENNVARIPVNWQ
;
A
#
# COMPACT_ATOMS: atom_id res chain seq x y z
N ALA A 1 -38.60 -31.32 -1.58
CA ALA A 1 -37.54 -30.32 -1.58
C ALA A 1 -36.23 -31.07 -1.81
N GLU A 2 -35.75 -31.10 -3.06
CA GLU A 2 -34.46 -31.66 -3.42
C GLU A 2 -33.37 -30.83 -2.79
N ALA A 3 -32.62 -31.42 -1.87
CA ALA A 3 -31.38 -30.84 -1.37
C ALA A 3 -30.38 -30.85 -2.55
N GLY A 4 -30.22 -29.70 -3.18
CA GLY A 4 -29.27 -29.53 -4.27
C GLY A 4 -27.88 -29.96 -3.81
N HIS A 5 -27.27 -30.91 -4.53
CA HIS A 5 -25.90 -31.34 -4.32
C HIS A 5 -25.00 -30.15 -4.68
N HIS A 6 -24.53 -29.43 -3.66
CA HIS A 6 -23.54 -28.34 -3.84
C HIS A 6 -22.16 -28.95 -4.04
N ASP A 7 -21.51 -28.63 -5.16
CA ASP A 7 -20.12 -29.02 -5.39
C ASP A 7 -19.18 -28.14 -4.54
N PHE A 8 -18.65 -28.71 -3.46
CA PHE A 8 -17.76 -27.98 -2.54
C PHE A 8 -16.51 -27.46 -3.24
N MET A 9 -15.90 -28.25 -4.14
CA MET A 9 -14.72 -27.80 -4.90
C MET A 9 -15.09 -26.66 -5.84
N GLY A 10 -16.20 -26.77 -6.56
CA GLY A 10 -16.72 -25.70 -7.40
C GLY A 10 -17.05 -24.44 -6.61
N GLY A 11 -17.53 -24.60 -5.37
CA GLY A 11 -17.83 -23.49 -4.47
C GLY A 11 -16.60 -22.72 -4.01
N ILE A 12 -15.55 -23.39 -3.52
CA ILE A 12 -14.31 -22.71 -3.11
C ILE A 12 -13.57 -22.10 -4.30
N HIS A 13 -13.63 -22.70 -5.46
CA HIS A 13 -13.08 -22.16 -6.71
C HIS A 13 -13.81 -20.90 -7.17
N ALA A 14 -15.12 -20.88 -7.06
CA ALA A 14 -15.94 -19.70 -7.33
C ALA A 14 -15.64 -18.54 -6.33
N VAL A 15 -15.42 -18.86 -5.05
CA VAL A 15 -15.00 -17.89 -4.03
C VAL A 15 -13.63 -17.32 -4.38
N GLU A 16 -12.67 -18.14 -4.77
CA GLU A 16 -11.33 -17.70 -5.19
C GLU A 16 -11.41 -16.67 -6.33
N HIS A 17 -12.09 -17.02 -7.43
CA HIS A 17 -12.20 -16.15 -8.59
C HIS A 17 -12.89 -14.83 -8.27
N ALA A 18 -14.00 -14.87 -7.55
CA ALA A 18 -14.71 -13.66 -7.16
C ALA A 18 -13.90 -12.78 -6.20
N ALA A 19 -13.18 -13.39 -5.25
CA ALA A 19 -12.33 -12.67 -4.32
C ALA A 19 -11.17 -11.98 -5.06
N ILE A 20 -10.48 -12.67 -5.99
CA ILE A 20 -9.44 -12.04 -6.85
C ILE A 20 -10.04 -10.90 -7.68
N GLY A 21 -11.27 -11.07 -8.16
CA GLY A 21 -11.98 -10.03 -8.91
C GLY A 21 -12.27 -8.76 -8.11
N ILE A 22 -12.51 -8.90 -6.82
CA ILE A 22 -12.83 -7.80 -5.87
C ILE A 22 -11.57 -7.22 -5.22
N PHE A 23 -10.52 -7.99 -5.13
CA PHE A 23 -9.27 -7.63 -4.46
C PHE A 23 -8.73 -6.24 -4.88
N PRO A 24 -8.70 -5.87 -6.18
CA PRO A 24 -8.28 -4.55 -6.64
C PRO A 24 -9.06 -3.38 -6.03
N LEU A 25 -10.33 -3.58 -5.68
CA LEU A 25 -11.14 -2.54 -5.04
C LEU A 25 -10.76 -2.27 -3.57
N LEU A 26 -10.01 -3.19 -2.95
CA LEU A 26 -9.61 -3.09 -1.54
C LEU A 26 -8.16 -2.69 -1.36
N VAL A 27 -7.29 -3.07 -2.28
CA VAL A 27 -5.83 -2.93 -2.13
C VAL A 27 -5.16 -2.31 -3.36
N MET A 28 -5.93 -1.76 -4.31
CA MET A 28 -5.42 -1.05 -5.50
C MET A 28 -4.33 -1.84 -6.25
N ALA A 29 -4.63 -3.08 -6.55
CA ALA A 29 -3.81 -3.97 -7.35
C ALA A 29 -4.45 -4.18 -8.72
N ASP A 30 -3.66 -4.46 -9.75
CA ASP A 30 -4.21 -5.02 -10.99
C ASP A 30 -4.59 -6.49 -10.75
N ARG A 31 -5.65 -6.98 -11.40
CA ARG A 31 -5.98 -8.41 -11.41
C ARG A 31 -4.83 -9.28 -11.90
N ASN A 32 -3.92 -8.69 -12.67
CA ASN A 32 -2.75 -9.36 -13.21
C ASN A 32 -1.65 -9.58 -12.19
N ASP A 33 -1.65 -8.79 -11.11
CA ASP A 33 -0.69 -8.89 -10.02
C ASP A 33 -1.05 -9.94 -8.99
N LEU A 34 -2.16 -10.64 -9.20
CA LEU A 34 -2.69 -11.62 -8.26
C LEU A 34 -2.81 -13.00 -8.91
N GLY A 35 -2.44 -14.01 -8.17
CA GLY A 35 -2.73 -15.41 -8.43
C GLY A 35 -3.59 -16.01 -7.32
N GLY A 36 -4.24 -17.13 -7.61
CA GLY A 36 -5.00 -17.88 -6.62
C GLY A 36 -4.88 -19.37 -6.81
N LEU A 37 -5.20 -20.07 -5.75
CA LEU A 37 -5.31 -21.52 -5.70
C LEU A 37 -6.41 -21.90 -4.73
N SER A 38 -7.36 -22.69 -5.18
CA SER A 38 -8.34 -23.36 -4.33
C SER A 38 -8.10 -24.86 -4.33
N THR A 39 -8.18 -25.46 -3.17
CA THR A 39 -8.02 -26.92 -3.03
C THR A 39 -8.98 -27.46 -1.97
N PRO A 40 -9.65 -28.60 -2.20
CA PRO A 40 -10.50 -29.22 -1.20
C PRO A 40 -9.68 -29.85 -0.05
N TYR A 41 -8.37 -30.07 -0.25
CA TYR A 41 -7.47 -30.56 0.77
C TYR A 41 -6.05 -30.05 0.53
N HIS A 42 -5.52 -29.28 1.49
CA HIS A 42 -4.13 -28.82 1.49
C HIS A 42 -3.30 -29.66 2.48
N PRO A 43 -2.21 -30.31 2.03
CA PRO A 43 -1.47 -31.29 2.86
C PRO A 43 -0.93 -30.71 4.18
N GLN A 44 -0.47 -29.47 4.18
CA GLN A 44 0.07 -28.82 5.39
C GLN A 44 -1.03 -28.32 6.34
N LEU A 45 -2.15 -27.82 5.80
CA LEU A 45 -3.29 -27.36 6.59
C LEU A 45 -4.22 -28.49 7.04
N LYS A 46 -4.14 -29.66 6.37
CA LYS A 46 -5.04 -30.81 6.54
C LYS A 46 -6.53 -30.41 6.42
N SER A 47 -6.81 -29.41 5.60
CA SER A 47 -8.14 -28.86 5.38
C SER A 47 -8.25 -28.25 3.97
N ALA A 48 -9.47 -27.93 3.57
CA ALA A 48 -9.70 -27.13 2.37
C ALA A 48 -9.11 -25.70 2.55
N GLY A 49 -8.70 -25.08 1.44
CA GLY A 49 -8.17 -23.75 1.44
C GLY A 49 -8.39 -22.99 0.13
N VAL A 50 -8.56 -21.70 0.27
CA VAL A 50 -8.45 -20.72 -0.82
C VAL A 50 -7.25 -19.85 -0.50
N PHE A 51 -6.30 -19.82 -1.41
CA PHE A 51 -5.07 -19.04 -1.29
C PHE A 51 -5.09 -17.96 -2.36
N ILE A 52 -4.86 -16.72 -1.96
CA ILE A 52 -4.63 -15.62 -2.88
C ILE A 52 -3.20 -15.14 -2.62
N HIS A 53 -2.41 -15.00 -3.65
CA HIS A 53 -1.01 -14.62 -3.53
C HIS A 53 -0.66 -13.52 -4.53
N ASP A 54 0.35 -12.74 -4.21
CA ASP A 54 0.93 -11.77 -5.12
C ASP A 54 1.50 -12.53 -6.33
N GLY A 55 1.24 -12.07 -7.55
CA GLY A 55 1.75 -12.67 -8.77
C GLY A 55 3.27 -12.46 -8.97
N VAL A 56 3.86 -11.61 -8.14
CA VAL A 56 5.29 -11.29 -8.16
C VAL A 56 6.02 -12.15 -7.12
N ALA A 57 7.12 -12.79 -7.52
CA ALA A 57 7.95 -13.57 -6.62
C ALA A 57 8.47 -12.73 -5.45
N GLY A 58 8.22 -13.18 -4.21
CA GLY A 58 8.56 -12.45 -2.99
C GLY A 58 7.45 -11.56 -2.44
N GLY A 59 6.38 -11.36 -3.19
CA GLY A 59 5.21 -10.55 -2.81
C GLY A 59 5.51 -9.05 -2.73
N ILE A 60 4.50 -8.23 -2.99
CA ILE A 60 4.58 -6.76 -2.88
C ILE A 60 3.74 -6.22 -1.70
N GLY A 61 3.24 -7.13 -0.87
CA GLY A 61 2.50 -6.82 0.35
C GLY A 61 1.00 -6.62 0.16
N LEU A 62 0.45 -6.87 -1.04
CA LEU A 62 -0.99 -6.76 -1.33
C LEU A 62 -1.81 -7.69 -0.43
N ASN A 63 -1.34 -8.91 -0.24
CA ASN A 63 -2.01 -9.90 0.60
C ASN A 63 -2.07 -9.51 2.07
N ARG A 64 -1.04 -8.84 2.58
CA ARG A 64 -1.03 -8.33 3.97
C ARG A 64 -2.11 -7.27 4.16
N GLU A 65 -2.23 -6.35 3.22
CA GLU A 65 -3.24 -5.29 3.26
C GLU A 65 -4.65 -5.86 3.12
N ALA A 66 -4.85 -6.83 2.22
CA ALA A 66 -6.12 -7.53 2.09
C ALA A 66 -6.47 -8.37 3.31
N PHE A 67 -5.48 -8.98 3.98
CA PHE A 67 -5.70 -9.73 5.22
C PHE A 67 -6.23 -8.84 6.35
N ILE A 68 -5.73 -7.62 6.48
CA ILE A 68 -6.23 -6.63 7.45
C ILE A 68 -7.70 -6.29 7.16
N ARG A 69 -8.14 -6.40 5.91
CA ARG A 69 -9.49 -6.09 5.44
C ARG A 69 -10.27 -7.34 5.00
N ALA A 70 -9.88 -8.52 5.49
CA ALA A 70 -10.45 -9.80 5.08
C ALA A 70 -11.98 -9.85 5.22
N ASP A 71 -12.53 -9.28 6.29
CA ASP A 71 -13.98 -9.20 6.49
C ASP A 71 -14.69 -8.43 5.36
N ARG A 72 -14.08 -7.33 4.89
CA ARG A 72 -14.59 -6.55 3.76
C ARG A 72 -14.45 -7.30 2.45
N LEU A 73 -13.32 -7.97 2.24
CA LEU A 73 -13.09 -8.80 1.05
C LEU A 73 -14.18 -9.87 0.94
N LEU A 74 -14.42 -10.61 2.01
CA LEU A 74 -15.45 -11.67 2.04
C LEU A 74 -16.86 -11.09 1.84
N ALA A 75 -17.18 -9.96 2.46
CA ALA A 75 -18.48 -9.31 2.31
C ALA A 75 -18.73 -8.82 0.87
N TYR A 76 -17.73 -8.19 0.24
CA TYR A 76 -17.86 -7.71 -1.14
C TYR A 76 -17.89 -8.87 -2.14
N THR A 77 -17.08 -9.91 -1.92
CA THR A 77 -17.13 -11.16 -2.70
C THR A 77 -18.54 -11.75 -2.68
N GLN A 78 -19.14 -11.87 -1.51
CA GLN A 78 -20.51 -12.36 -1.35
C GLN A 78 -21.52 -11.49 -2.08
N ASN A 79 -21.41 -10.16 -1.95
CA ASN A 79 -22.33 -9.22 -2.58
C ASN A 79 -22.28 -9.32 -4.11
N VAL A 80 -21.09 -9.46 -4.69
CA VAL A 80 -20.93 -9.62 -6.15
C VAL A 80 -21.53 -10.91 -6.65
N ILE A 81 -21.28 -12.03 -5.95
CA ILE A 81 -21.82 -13.35 -6.35
C ILE A 81 -23.35 -13.35 -6.24
N ARG A 82 -23.93 -12.82 -5.16
CA ARG A 82 -25.38 -12.76 -4.94
C ARG A 82 -26.09 -11.76 -5.85
N GLY A 83 -25.48 -10.60 -6.06
CA GLY A 83 -26.07 -9.54 -6.88
C GLY A 83 -26.06 -9.84 -8.39
N CYS A 84 -25.29 -10.83 -8.83
CA CYS A 84 -25.26 -11.19 -10.24
C CYS A 84 -26.51 -12.01 -10.63
N PRO A 85 -27.26 -11.63 -11.68
CA PRO A 85 -28.51 -12.31 -12.06
C PRO A 85 -28.29 -13.66 -12.76
N CYS A 86 -27.06 -14.04 -13.07
CA CYS A 86 -26.78 -15.32 -13.72
C CYS A 86 -27.09 -16.52 -12.81
N GLU A 87 -27.48 -17.66 -13.37
CA GLU A 87 -27.83 -18.85 -12.60
C GLU A 87 -26.61 -19.65 -12.13
N SER A 88 -25.68 -19.97 -13.03
CA SER A 88 -24.57 -20.91 -12.77
C SER A 88 -23.19 -20.26 -12.64
N GLY A 89 -23.08 -18.96 -12.93
CA GLY A 89 -21.83 -18.21 -12.94
C GLY A 89 -21.57 -17.54 -14.31
N CYS A 90 -20.84 -16.43 -14.29
CA CYS A 90 -20.47 -15.70 -15.50
C CYS A 90 -19.19 -14.86 -15.23
N PRO A 91 -18.58 -14.25 -16.28
CA PRO A 91 -17.40 -13.40 -16.14
C PRO A 91 -17.57 -12.19 -15.21
N SER A 92 -18.82 -11.76 -14.94
CA SER A 92 -19.10 -10.66 -14.03
C SER A 92 -19.11 -11.06 -12.55
N CYS A 93 -19.05 -12.36 -12.22
CA CYS A 93 -19.09 -12.82 -10.84
C CYS A 93 -18.02 -13.88 -10.49
N VAL A 94 -18.10 -15.09 -11.04
CA VAL A 94 -17.26 -16.23 -10.61
C VAL A 94 -16.35 -16.81 -11.70
N HIS A 95 -16.48 -16.39 -12.96
CA HIS A 95 -15.59 -16.87 -14.00
C HIS A 95 -14.36 -15.96 -14.14
N SER A 96 -13.19 -16.56 -14.27
CA SER A 96 -11.93 -15.88 -14.53
C SER A 96 -11.38 -16.24 -15.91
N PRO A 97 -10.96 -15.23 -16.73
CA PRO A 97 -10.32 -15.52 -18.01
C PRO A 97 -8.93 -16.15 -17.85
N LYS A 98 -8.35 -16.10 -16.66
CA LYS A 98 -7.02 -16.64 -16.32
C LYS A 98 -7.08 -18.04 -15.70
N CYS A 99 -8.27 -18.60 -15.57
CA CYS A 99 -8.41 -19.91 -14.93
C CYS A 99 -7.81 -21.02 -15.78
N GLY A 100 -6.78 -21.70 -15.24
CA GLY A 100 -6.12 -22.82 -15.91
C GLY A 100 -6.99 -24.06 -16.11
N SER A 101 -8.10 -24.19 -15.36
CA SER A 101 -9.08 -25.29 -15.48
C SER A 101 -10.32 -24.92 -16.31
N ALA A 102 -10.26 -23.82 -17.08
CA ALA A 102 -11.39 -23.31 -17.87
C ALA A 102 -12.68 -23.09 -17.05
N ASN A 103 -12.51 -22.61 -15.79
CA ASN A 103 -13.59 -22.39 -14.84
C ASN A 103 -14.38 -23.66 -14.47
N ARG A 104 -13.71 -24.80 -14.36
CA ARG A 104 -14.35 -26.08 -13.99
C ARG A 104 -13.56 -26.79 -12.89
N PRO A 105 -14.21 -27.33 -11.85
CA PRO A 105 -15.65 -27.12 -11.54
C PRO A 105 -15.90 -25.69 -11.02
N ILE A 106 -17.10 -25.17 -11.23
CA ILE A 106 -17.58 -23.90 -10.65
C ILE A 106 -19.02 -24.12 -10.14
N ASP A 107 -19.29 -23.71 -8.91
CA ASP A 107 -20.63 -23.76 -8.31
C ASP A 107 -20.91 -22.44 -7.56
N LYS A 108 -21.74 -21.61 -8.17
CA LYS A 108 -22.13 -20.30 -7.64
C LYS A 108 -22.95 -20.43 -6.35
N LEU A 109 -23.83 -21.41 -6.25
CA LEU A 109 -24.68 -21.57 -5.07
C LEU A 109 -23.89 -22.12 -3.90
N ALA A 110 -22.96 -23.05 -4.15
CA ALA A 110 -22.02 -23.53 -3.15
C ALA A 110 -21.13 -22.40 -2.62
N ALA A 111 -20.67 -21.49 -3.48
CA ALA A 111 -19.89 -20.31 -3.06
C ALA A 111 -20.67 -19.41 -2.10
N ILE A 112 -21.93 -19.13 -2.40
CA ILE A 112 -22.82 -18.35 -1.52
C ILE A 112 -22.99 -19.03 -0.17
N PHE A 113 -23.23 -20.35 -0.17
CA PHE A 113 -23.39 -21.14 1.05
C PHE A 113 -22.12 -21.13 1.91
N ILE A 114 -20.93 -21.30 1.30
CA ILE A 114 -19.65 -21.24 1.99
C ILE A 114 -19.44 -19.87 2.65
N LEU A 115 -19.67 -18.79 1.91
CA LEU A 115 -19.52 -17.42 2.43
C LEU A 115 -20.52 -17.12 3.56
N ASP A 116 -21.76 -17.64 3.50
CA ASP A 116 -22.72 -17.53 4.59
C ASP A 116 -22.24 -18.24 5.86
N LYS A 117 -21.67 -19.42 5.72
CA LYS A 117 -21.12 -20.17 6.85
C LYS A 117 -19.92 -19.46 7.47
N LEU A 118 -19.01 -18.95 6.65
CA LEU A 118 -17.86 -18.17 7.13
C LEU A 118 -18.29 -16.92 7.90
N LYS A 119 -19.34 -16.24 7.45
CA LYS A 119 -19.89 -15.06 8.14
C LYS A 119 -20.54 -15.41 9.50
N GLN A 120 -21.12 -16.61 9.64
CA GLN A 120 -21.72 -17.09 10.90
C GLN A 120 -20.67 -17.55 11.91
N MET A 121 -19.47 -17.95 11.43
CA MET A 121 -18.36 -18.26 12.30
C MET A 121 -17.80 -16.95 12.80
N SER A 122 -17.95 -16.64 14.09
CA SER A 122 -17.25 -15.51 14.71
C SER A 122 -15.78 -15.54 14.29
N PRO A 123 -15.18 -14.39 13.92
CA PRO A 123 -13.77 -14.38 13.57
C PRO A 123 -13.00 -14.97 14.75
N ALA A 124 -12.40 -16.14 14.56
CA ALA A 124 -11.45 -16.67 15.50
C ALA A 124 -10.39 -15.57 15.67
N ARG A 125 -10.32 -15.01 16.86
CA ARG A 125 -9.26 -14.05 17.23
C ARG A 125 -7.97 -14.65 16.68
N PRO A 126 -7.16 -13.93 15.87
CA PRO A 126 -5.99 -14.52 15.26
C PRO A 126 -5.21 -15.26 16.33
N ALA A 127 -5.05 -16.57 16.14
CA ALA A 127 -4.27 -17.40 17.04
C ALA A 127 -2.91 -16.70 17.14
N LYS A 128 -2.53 -16.32 18.36
CA LYS A 128 -1.19 -15.81 18.62
C LYS A 128 -0.24 -16.80 17.96
N THR A 129 0.49 -16.36 16.96
CA THR A 129 1.55 -17.15 16.32
C THR A 129 2.30 -17.85 17.45
N PRO A 130 2.50 -19.18 17.41
CA PRO A 130 3.26 -19.85 18.46
C PRO A 130 4.65 -19.20 18.45
N VAL A 131 4.92 -18.43 19.48
CA VAL A 131 6.28 -17.97 19.77
C VAL A 131 7.05 -19.24 20.02
N VAL A 132 7.92 -19.61 19.08
CA VAL A 132 8.93 -20.63 19.33
C VAL A 132 9.70 -20.15 20.55
N SER A 133 9.49 -20.80 21.68
CA SER A 133 10.17 -20.51 22.92
C SER A 133 11.66 -20.75 22.72
N ALA A 134 12.41 -19.66 22.66
CA ALA A 134 13.86 -19.70 22.83
C ALA A 134 14.20 -20.26 24.25
N PRO A 135 15.32 -20.95 24.38
CA PRO A 135 15.71 -21.59 25.66
C PRO A 135 15.75 -20.56 26.78
N GLN A 136 15.19 -20.92 27.93
CA GLN A 136 15.24 -20.12 29.16
C GLN A 136 16.68 -19.90 29.59
N ALA A 137 17.18 -18.70 29.43
CA ALA A 137 18.39 -18.23 30.13
C ALA A 137 17.95 -17.56 31.43
N SER A 138 18.64 -17.93 32.48
CA SER A 138 18.45 -17.60 33.88
C SER A 138 18.38 -16.10 34.19
N LYS A 139 17.61 -15.81 35.22
CA LYS A 139 17.33 -14.50 35.83
C LYS A 139 18.58 -13.69 36.18
N SER A 140 18.55 -12.42 35.78
CA SER A 140 19.03 -11.31 36.61
C SER A 140 18.39 -9.99 36.14
N PRO A 141 17.98 -9.11 37.04
CA PRO A 141 17.20 -7.93 36.72
C PRO A 141 18.14 -6.74 36.45
N ILE A 142 18.35 -6.41 35.22
CA ILE A 142 18.86 -5.09 34.85
C ILE A 142 17.76 -4.45 33.99
N GLY A 143 17.17 -3.39 34.51
CA GLY A 143 16.14 -2.63 33.87
C GLY A 143 16.65 -1.95 32.57
N ILE A 144 16.62 -2.68 31.47
CA ILE A 144 16.86 -2.10 30.15
C ILE A 144 15.53 -1.49 29.72
N LYS A 145 15.42 -0.16 29.73
CA LYS A 145 14.37 0.55 29.02
C LYS A 145 14.42 0.09 27.57
N GLN A 146 13.36 -0.58 27.10
CA GLN A 146 13.21 -0.89 25.68
C GLN A 146 13.36 0.41 24.89
N PRO A 147 14.15 0.46 23.82
CA PRO A 147 14.25 1.65 22.99
C PRO A 147 12.85 1.98 22.48
N LYS A 148 12.39 3.22 22.73
CA LYS A 148 11.11 3.74 22.26
C LYS A 148 11.09 3.57 20.73
N ALA A 149 10.11 2.86 20.20
CA ALA A 149 9.97 2.67 18.76
C ALA A 149 9.88 4.05 18.10
N LEU A 150 10.72 4.31 17.10
CA LEU A 150 10.79 5.58 16.38
C LEU A 150 9.42 5.92 15.77
N HIS A 151 8.83 7.05 16.19
CA HIS A 151 7.59 7.56 15.63
C HIS A 151 7.92 8.46 14.43
N TYR A 152 7.77 7.97 13.22
CA TYR A 152 8.06 8.74 12.00
C TYR A 152 6.81 9.01 11.18
N GLY A 153 6.80 10.17 10.53
CA GLY A 153 5.83 10.55 9.51
C GLY A 153 6.46 10.53 8.14
N VAL A 154 5.69 10.11 7.13
CA VAL A 154 6.10 10.23 5.71
C VAL A 154 5.05 11.05 4.99
N PHE A 155 5.44 12.09 4.28
CA PHE A 155 4.49 12.92 3.58
C PHE A 155 4.96 13.31 2.18
N ASP A 156 3.98 13.70 1.38
CA ASP A 156 4.13 14.32 0.07
C ASP A 156 2.97 15.31 -0.12
N LEU A 157 3.12 16.31 -0.99
CA LEU A 157 2.07 17.25 -1.31
C LEU A 157 1.95 17.51 -2.82
N GLU A 158 0.72 17.86 -3.23
CA GLU A 158 0.43 18.29 -4.59
C GLU A 158 0.01 19.76 -4.62
N THR A 159 0.30 20.43 -5.73
CA THR A 159 0.07 21.88 -5.86
C THR A 159 -1.09 22.21 -6.81
N GLN A 160 -1.69 23.39 -6.60
CA GLN A 160 -2.74 23.92 -7.46
C GLN A 160 -2.20 24.59 -8.73
N ARG A 161 -0.94 25.08 -8.66
CA ARG A 161 -0.29 25.85 -9.73
C ARG A 161 1.10 25.30 -10.01
N SER A 162 1.47 25.34 -11.29
CA SER A 162 2.81 24.99 -11.74
C SER A 162 3.84 26.09 -11.44
N ALA A 163 5.12 25.75 -11.56
CA ALA A 163 6.21 26.71 -11.47
C ALA A 163 6.09 27.83 -12.54
N ALA A 164 5.63 27.50 -13.74
CA ALA A 164 5.42 28.48 -14.81
C ALA A 164 4.33 29.49 -14.44
N GLU A 165 3.23 29.05 -13.83
CA GLU A 165 2.09 29.91 -13.46
C GLU A 165 2.44 30.89 -12.32
N VAL A 166 3.43 30.58 -11.49
CA VAL A 166 3.86 31.46 -10.39
C VAL A 166 5.15 32.25 -10.70
N GLY A 167 5.73 32.03 -11.87
CA GLY A 167 6.94 32.74 -12.31
C GLY A 167 8.27 32.09 -11.86
N GLY A 168 8.27 30.78 -11.65
CA GLY A 168 9.45 29.95 -11.40
C GLY A 168 9.47 29.23 -10.06
N TRP A 169 10.35 28.27 -9.93
CA TRP A 169 10.53 27.42 -8.74
C TRP A 169 10.89 28.21 -7.47
N GLN A 170 11.49 29.38 -7.60
CA GLN A 170 11.82 30.25 -6.47
C GLN A 170 10.59 30.84 -5.78
N ARG A 171 9.42 30.77 -6.44
CA ARG A 171 8.12 31.21 -5.95
C ARG A 171 7.21 30.03 -5.58
N ALA A 172 7.78 28.92 -5.16
CA ALA A 172 7.02 27.74 -4.80
C ALA A 172 5.98 28.00 -3.69
N ASN A 173 6.26 28.95 -2.78
CA ASN A 173 5.31 29.41 -1.76
C ASN A 173 4.00 30.00 -2.33
N LEU A 174 3.94 30.35 -3.62
CA LEU A 174 2.75 30.85 -4.29
C LEU A 174 1.98 29.77 -5.07
N MET A 175 2.49 28.54 -5.12
CA MET A 175 1.88 27.45 -5.88
C MET A 175 0.57 26.97 -5.31
N LYS A 176 0.31 27.22 -4.02
CA LYS A 176 -0.82 26.71 -3.23
C LYS A 176 -0.89 25.18 -3.21
N ILE A 177 -1.48 24.63 -2.18
CA ILE A 177 -1.58 23.17 -1.97
C ILE A 177 -2.96 22.68 -2.36
N SER A 178 -3.03 21.68 -3.22
CA SER A 178 -4.28 20.97 -3.54
C SER A 178 -4.61 19.92 -2.48
N CYS A 179 -3.62 19.12 -2.09
CA CYS A 179 -3.72 18.18 -0.96
C CYS A 179 -2.33 17.86 -0.39
N VAL A 180 -2.32 17.34 0.82
CA VAL A 180 -1.16 16.67 1.45
C VAL A 180 -1.62 15.31 1.92
N VAL A 181 -0.80 14.30 1.74
CA VAL A 181 -0.99 13.00 2.36
C VAL A 181 0.15 12.73 3.33
N LEU A 182 -0.20 12.34 4.55
CA LEU A 182 0.72 12.01 5.63
C LEU A 182 0.50 10.57 6.08
N TYR A 183 1.55 9.76 6.10
CA TYR A 183 1.57 8.48 6.76
C TYR A 183 2.11 8.61 8.18
N ASP A 184 1.37 8.12 9.17
CA ASP A 184 1.77 8.04 10.59
C ASP A 184 2.18 6.61 10.94
N SER A 185 3.46 6.41 11.27
CA SER A 185 4.02 5.09 11.56
C SER A 185 3.50 4.45 12.84
N LYS A 186 3.09 5.24 13.83
CA LYS A 186 2.54 4.73 15.09
C LYS A 186 1.11 4.24 14.96
N GLN A 187 0.32 4.92 14.11
CA GLN A 187 -1.07 4.57 13.84
C GLN A 187 -1.21 3.66 12.61
N ASP A 188 -0.13 3.46 11.85
CA ASP A 188 -0.06 2.72 10.58
C ASP A 188 -1.18 3.11 9.61
N ARG A 189 -1.39 4.43 9.46
CA ARG A 189 -2.46 4.99 8.62
C ARG A 189 -2.02 6.20 7.81
N PHE A 190 -2.73 6.43 6.71
CA PHE A 190 -2.63 7.65 5.92
C PHE A 190 -3.71 8.64 6.35
N ILE A 191 -3.34 9.91 6.36
CA ILE A 191 -4.20 11.05 6.72
C ILE A 191 -4.10 12.05 5.58
N ASP A 192 -5.24 12.49 5.07
CA ASP A 192 -5.30 13.47 3.99
C ASP A 192 -5.62 14.84 4.57
N PHE A 193 -4.95 15.86 4.06
CA PHE A 193 -5.18 17.25 4.42
C PHE A 193 -5.46 18.07 3.17
N MET A 194 -6.51 18.88 3.23
CA MET A 194 -6.82 19.88 2.22
C MET A 194 -6.17 21.22 2.57
N GLU A 195 -6.17 22.18 1.64
CA GLU A 195 -5.53 23.50 1.81
C GLU A 195 -5.87 24.18 3.13
N ASN A 196 -7.14 24.18 3.53
CA ASN A 196 -7.61 24.81 4.78
C ASN A 196 -7.15 24.07 6.06
N GLN A 197 -6.57 22.90 5.94
CA GLN A 197 -6.07 22.07 7.05
C GLN A 197 -4.54 22.13 7.19
N ILE A 198 -3.85 22.88 6.34
CA ILE A 198 -2.38 22.96 6.34
C ILE A 198 -1.80 23.41 7.69
N PRO A 199 -2.38 24.36 8.44
CA PRO A 199 -1.87 24.69 9.77
C PRO A 199 -1.84 23.48 10.70
N ARG A 200 -2.92 22.68 10.71
CA ARG A 200 -3.00 21.43 11.48
C ARG A 200 -1.99 20.38 10.99
N PHE A 201 -1.76 20.27 9.69
CA PHE A 201 -0.74 19.37 9.14
C PHE A 201 0.65 19.76 9.65
N ILE A 202 1.00 21.05 9.65
CA ILE A 202 2.29 21.55 10.16
C ILE A 202 2.46 21.24 11.67
N GLU A 203 1.40 21.35 12.46
CA GLU A 203 1.40 20.92 13.86
C GLU A 203 1.65 19.41 14.00
N CYS A 204 1.03 18.61 13.13
CA CYS A 204 1.25 17.15 13.12
C CYS A 204 2.71 16.80 12.83
N LEU A 205 3.39 17.52 11.91
CA LEU A 205 4.78 17.25 11.58
C LEU A 205 5.71 17.41 12.80
N GLN A 206 5.40 18.35 13.69
CA GLN A 206 6.20 18.61 14.89
C GLN A 206 6.08 17.50 15.95
N ALA A 207 5.13 16.62 15.83
CA ALA A 207 4.91 15.52 16.77
C ALA A 207 5.72 14.24 16.43
N PHE A 208 6.37 14.19 15.27
CA PHE A 208 7.18 13.04 14.85
C PHE A 208 8.62 13.12 15.36
N ASP A 209 9.18 11.97 15.74
CA ASP A 209 10.61 11.84 16.05
C ASP A 209 11.46 11.99 14.76
N LEU A 210 10.88 11.69 13.58
CA LEU A 210 11.50 11.80 12.25
C LEU A 210 10.43 12.09 11.18
N VAL A 211 10.70 13.06 10.32
CA VAL A 211 9.90 13.32 9.11
C VAL A 211 10.66 12.85 7.89
N VAL A 212 10.04 11.97 7.10
CA VAL A 212 10.62 11.38 5.90
C VAL A 212 9.88 11.88 4.67
N GLY A 213 10.60 12.15 3.60
CA GLY A 213 10.00 12.46 2.31
C GLY A 213 10.99 12.34 1.16
N PHE A 214 10.52 12.69 -0.02
CA PHE A 214 11.30 12.67 -1.25
C PHE A 214 11.37 14.05 -1.89
N ASN A 215 12.50 14.73 -1.81
CA ASN A 215 12.70 16.11 -2.25
C ASN A 215 11.99 17.17 -1.38
N ILE A 216 11.58 16.82 -0.17
CA ILE A 216 10.79 17.69 0.71
C ILE A 216 11.51 18.97 1.11
N LYS A 217 12.82 18.90 1.35
CA LYS A 217 13.61 20.08 1.79
C LYS A 217 13.68 21.15 0.71
N ARG A 218 13.74 20.75 -0.54
CA ARG A 218 13.90 21.67 -1.67
C ARG A 218 12.56 22.12 -2.28
N PHE A 219 11.51 21.32 -2.17
CA PHE A 219 10.22 21.61 -2.81
C PHE A 219 9.11 21.79 -1.78
N ASP A 220 8.68 20.74 -1.10
CA ASP A 220 7.47 20.74 -0.27
C ASP A 220 7.53 21.81 0.83
N TYR A 221 8.66 21.93 1.52
CA TYR A 221 8.85 22.96 2.53
C TYR A 221 8.84 24.38 1.95
N GLN A 222 9.25 24.57 0.69
CA GLN A 222 9.13 25.88 0.06
C GLN A 222 7.67 26.22 -0.25
N VAL A 223 6.85 25.23 -0.64
CA VAL A 223 5.41 25.42 -0.81
C VAL A 223 4.74 25.71 0.53
N LEU A 224 5.08 24.97 1.58
CA LEU A 224 4.54 25.15 2.94
C LEU A 224 4.86 26.52 3.56
N LYS A 225 5.95 27.19 3.17
CA LYS A 225 6.24 28.59 3.56
C LYS A 225 5.19 29.59 3.09
N GLY A 226 4.34 29.23 2.16
CA GLY A 226 3.16 30.04 1.80
C GLY A 226 2.04 30.02 2.83
N TYR A 227 2.13 29.16 3.86
CA TYR A 227 1.11 28.95 4.88
C TYR A 227 1.61 29.15 6.31
N SER A 228 2.93 29.21 6.54
CA SER A 228 3.53 29.34 7.87
C SER A 228 4.96 29.84 7.80
N ASP A 229 5.34 30.63 8.78
CA ASP A 229 6.71 31.08 9.02
C ASP A 229 7.56 30.05 9.80
N PHE A 230 7.00 28.85 10.06
CA PHE A 230 7.70 27.79 10.76
C PHE A 230 8.98 27.38 10.00
N ASP A 231 10.10 27.30 10.73
CA ASP A 231 11.35 26.83 10.15
C ASP A 231 11.43 25.31 10.16
N PHE A 232 11.10 24.70 9.03
CA PHE A 232 11.09 23.23 8.85
C PHE A 232 12.48 22.58 9.02
N ARG A 233 13.56 23.35 9.07
CA ARG A 233 14.92 22.84 9.41
C ARG A 233 15.04 22.41 10.87
N GLN A 234 14.13 22.85 11.75
CA GLN A 234 14.07 22.41 13.15
C GLN A 234 13.52 20.98 13.31
N LEU A 235 12.84 20.46 12.29
CA LEU A 235 12.39 19.06 12.30
C LEU A 235 13.58 18.14 12.04
N ASN A 236 13.56 16.96 12.64
CA ASN A 236 14.46 15.89 12.25
C ASN A 236 13.97 15.32 10.92
N ASN A 237 14.69 15.62 9.84
CA ASN A 237 14.26 15.38 8.47
C ASN A 237 15.16 14.38 7.74
N LEU A 238 14.56 13.39 7.11
CA LEU A 238 15.19 12.55 6.13
C LEU A 238 14.60 12.84 4.74
N ASP A 239 15.39 13.41 3.85
CA ASP A 239 15.04 13.60 2.44
C ASP A 239 15.77 12.54 1.60
N ILE A 240 15.04 11.53 1.17
CA ILE A 240 15.62 10.38 0.42
C ILE A 240 16.33 10.84 -0.85
N LEU A 241 15.80 11.85 -1.55
CA LEU A 241 16.45 12.35 -2.76
C LEU A 241 17.77 13.08 -2.46
N GLU A 242 17.86 13.77 -1.34
CA GLU A 242 19.08 14.45 -0.94
C GLU A 242 20.19 13.43 -0.65
N ASP A 243 19.92 12.40 0.16
CA ASP A 243 20.87 11.33 0.47
C ASP A 243 21.33 10.59 -0.77
N VAL A 244 20.38 10.23 -1.66
CA VAL A 244 20.69 9.58 -2.94
C VAL A 244 21.57 10.46 -3.82
N LYS A 245 21.25 11.75 -3.90
CA LYS A 245 22.04 12.71 -4.70
C LYS A 245 23.43 12.93 -4.12
N GLU A 246 23.56 12.97 -2.81
CA GLU A 246 24.87 13.14 -2.15
C GLU A 246 25.80 11.96 -2.50
N TYR A 247 25.26 10.75 -2.49
CA TYR A 247 26.03 9.56 -2.83
C TYR A 247 26.37 9.45 -4.33
N LEU A 248 25.37 9.69 -5.21
CA LEU A 248 25.52 9.47 -6.67
C LEU A 248 26.12 10.68 -7.41
N GLY A 249 26.04 11.90 -6.86
CA GLY A 249 26.37 13.15 -7.54
C GLY A 249 25.28 13.65 -8.51
N PHE A 250 24.20 12.89 -8.73
CA PHE A 250 23.08 13.27 -9.60
C PHE A 250 21.74 12.85 -8.98
N ARG A 251 20.63 13.38 -9.54
CA ARG A 251 19.28 13.12 -9.03
C ARG A 251 18.65 11.93 -9.74
N LEU A 252 17.94 11.09 -8.97
CA LEU A 252 17.03 10.08 -9.49
C LEU A 252 15.58 10.46 -9.20
N SER A 253 14.65 10.04 -10.04
CA SER A 253 13.23 10.20 -9.74
C SER A 253 12.75 9.15 -8.73
N LEU A 254 11.67 9.47 -8.01
CA LEU A 254 11.02 8.53 -7.09
C LEU A 254 10.65 7.22 -7.80
N GLY A 255 10.06 7.32 -9.01
CA GLY A 255 9.68 6.15 -9.80
C GLY A 255 10.88 5.27 -10.20
N HIS A 256 12.03 5.88 -10.55
CA HIS A 256 13.24 5.11 -10.89
C HIS A 256 13.77 4.31 -9.69
N LEU A 257 13.82 4.94 -8.51
CA LEU A 257 14.22 4.25 -7.28
C LEU A 257 13.20 3.19 -6.87
N ALA A 258 11.90 3.48 -6.98
CA ALA A 258 10.82 2.55 -6.67
C ALA A 258 10.90 1.30 -7.55
N THR A 259 11.03 1.47 -8.87
CA THR A 259 11.12 0.36 -9.80
C THR A 259 12.34 -0.51 -9.53
N ALA A 260 13.51 0.11 -9.30
CA ALA A 260 14.74 -0.63 -9.09
C ALA A 260 14.83 -1.29 -7.70
N THR A 261 14.33 -0.62 -6.64
CA THR A 261 14.45 -1.09 -5.26
C THR A 261 13.30 -1.99 -4.83
N LEU A 262 12.07 -1.63 -5.24
CA LEU A 262 10.82 -2.26 -4.77
C LEU A 262 10.12 -3.07 -5.86
N GLY A 263 10.54 -2.97 -7.12
CA GLY A 263 9.81 -3.52 -8.26
C GLY A 263 8.48 -2.80 -8.55
N ALA A 264 8.26 -1.61 -7.98
CA ALA A 264 7.02 -0.87 -8.10
C ALA A 264 7.08 0.10 -9.28
N GLU A 265 6.02 0.15 -10.10
CA GLU A 265 5.90 1.13 -11.19
C GLU A 265 5.16 2.38 -10.70
N LYS A 266 5.63 3.56 -11.13
CA LYS A 266 4.92 4.83 -10.92
C LYS A 266 3.90 5.03 -12.04
N THR A 267 2.64 5.28 -11.69
CA THR A 267 1.50 5.32 -12.62
C THR A 267 1.22 6.68 -13.26
N ALA A 268 1.79 7.78 -12.74
CA ALA A 268 1.57 9.12 -13.27
C ALA A 268 2.75 10.06 -12.95
N ASP A 269 2.72 11.29 -13.45
CA ASP A 269 3.65 12.37 -13.12
C ASP A 269 2.93 13.59 -12.49
N GLY A 270 3.68 14.50 -11.84
CA GLY A 270 3.10 15.66 -11.16
C GLY A 270 2.38 16.67 -12.11
N LEU A 271 2.62 16.62 -13.42
CA LEU A 271 1.89 17.44 -14.38
C LEU A 271 0.44 16.98 -14.53
N GLN A 272 0.19 15.68 -14.36
CA GLN A 272 -1.15 15.11 -14.37
C GLN A 272 -1.98 15.59 -13.17
N ALA A 273 -1.37 15.72 -11.98
CA ALA A 273 -2.06 16.23 -10.79
C ALA A 273 -2.56 17.68 -10.99
N LEU A 274 -1.77 18.54 -11.65
CA LEU A 274 -2.19 19.90 -12.02
C LEU A 274 -3.38 19.93 -12.98
N GLN A 275 -3.44 19.00 -13.94
CA GLN A 275 -4.58 18.87 -14.84
C GLN A 275 -5.83 18.44 -14.10
N TRP A 276 -5.73 17.45 -13.21
CA TRP A 276 -6.83 17.00 -12.36
C TRP A 276 -7.34 18.13 -11.46
N TRP A 277 -6.44 18.97 -10.91
CA TRP A 277 -6.85 20.13 -10.12
C TRP A 277 -7.74 21.08 -10.93
N LYS A 278 -7.34 21.43 -12.16
CA LYS A 278 -8.11 22.29 -13.04
C LYS A 278 -9.46 21.69 -13.45
N GLN A 279 -9.59 20.36 -13.38
CA GLN A 279 -10.82 19.61 -13.67
C GLN A 279 -11.68 19.35 -12.42
N GLY A 280 -11.25 19.77 -11.24
CA GLY A 280 -11.94 19.49 -9.96
C GLY A 280 -11.84 18.03 -9.49
N ARG A 281 -10.92 17.25 -10.04
CA ARG A 281 -10.73 15.82 -9.77
C ARG A 281 -9.84 15.60 -8.53
N ILE A 282 -10.34 16.02 -7.37
CA ILE A 282 -9.58 16.02 -6.11
C ILE A 282 -9.23 14.62 -5.63
N LEU A 283 -10.14 13.66 -5.78
CA LEU A 283 -9.93 12.30 -5.30
C LEU A 283 -8.76 11.61 -6.01
N GLU A 284 -8.60 11.86 -7.31
CA GLU A 284 -7.50 11.34 -8.09
C GLU A 284 -6.15 11.95 -7.68
N ILE A 285 -6.14 13.23 -7.30
CA ILE A 285 -4.94 13.90 -6.79
C ILE A 285 -4.54 13.29 -5.44
N ILE A 286 -5.49 13.12 -4.52
CA ILE A 286 -5.24 12.52 -3.21
C ILE A 286 -4.69 11.10 -3.38
N GLU A 287 -5.26 10.31 -4.28
CA GLU A 287 -4.81 8.95 -4.50
C GLU A 287 -3.40 8.88 -5.11
N TYR A 288 -3.11 9.78 -6.05
CA TYR A 288 -1.78 9.91 -6.62
C TYR A 288 -0.74 10.30 -5.55
N CYS A 289 -1.00 11.35 -4.77
CA CYS A 289 -0.16 11.77 -3.65
C CYS A 289 0.03 10.63 -2.62
N ARG A 290 -1.04 9.89 -2.30
CA ARG A 290 -1.01 8.73 -1.40
C ARG A 290 -0.09 7.63 -1.92
N GLN A 291 -0.08 7.39 -3.22
CA GLN A 291 0.81 6.42 -3.84
C GLN A 291 2.28 6.86 -3.72
N ASP A 292 2.59 8.14 -3.92
CA ASP A 292 3.94 8.66 -3.75
C ASP A 292 4.40 8.58 -2.28
N VAL A 293 3.54 8.87 -1.31
CA VAL A 293 3.82 8.67 0.13
C VAL A 293 4.06 7.19 0.45
N LYS A 294 3.26 6.28 -0.11
CA LYS A 294 3.42 4.84 0.08
C LYS A 294 4.76 4.36 -0.45
N ILE A 295 5.13 4.75 -1.67
CA ILE A 295 6.41 4.42 -2.29
C ILE A 295 7.57 4.96 -1.44
N THR A 296 7.49 6.21 -1.02
CA THR A 296 8.51 6.86 -0.18
C THR A 296 8.67 6.16 1.17
N ARG A 297 7.57 5.79 1.82
CA ARG A 297 7.57 4.97 3.05
C ARG A 297 8.25 3.63 2.84
N ASP A 298 7.92 2.96 1.76
CA ASP A 298 8.42 1.60 1.49
C ASP A 298 9.91 1.64 1.11
N LEU A 299 10.38 2.67 0.40
CA LEU A 299 11.80 2.96 0.18
C LEU A 299 12.55 3.21 1.49
N TYR A 300 11.99 4.04 2.37
CA TYR A 300 12.56 4.28 3.70
C TYR A 300 12.68 2.99 4.51
N ARG A 301 11.60 2.20 4.57
CA ARG A 301 11.60 0.91 5.28
C ARG A 301 12.62 -0.07 4.69
N TYR A 302 12.69 -0.14 3.36
CA TYR A 302 13.66 -0.98 2.68
C TYR A 302 15.10 -0.55 3.01
N GLY A 303 15.42 0.74 2.85
CA GLY A 303 16.74 1.29 3.15
C GLY A 303 17.15 1.08 4.60
N ARG A 304 16.24 1.35 5.55
CA ARG A 304 16.47 1.11 6.96
C ARG A 304 16.74 -0.36 7.30
N ASN A 305 16.03 -1.28 6.69
CA ASN A 305 16.14 -2.72 6.96
C ASN A 305 17.35 -3.36 6.26
N ASN A 306 17.73 -2.85 5.08
CA ASN A 306 18.75 -3.47 4.23
C ASN A 306 20.08 -2.68 4.18
N GLY A 307 20.12 -1.46 4.72
CA GLY A 307 21.29 -0.58 4.68
C GLY A 307 21.63 -0.04 3.28
N HIS A 308 20.76 -0.19 2.31
CA HIS A 308 20.96 0.32 0.96
C HIS A 308 19.64 0.45 0.19
N LEU A 309 19.63 1.32 -0.83
CA LEU A 309 18.66 1.32 -1.92
C LEU A 309 19.29 0.74 -3.18
N VAL A 310 18.47 0.49 -4.17
CA VAL A 310 18.89 -0.07 -5.47
C VAL A 310 18.50 0.88 -6.59
N PHE A 311 19.36 1.04 -7.60
CA PHE A 311 19.02 1.72 -8.84
C PHE A 311 19.62 1.00 -10.05
N LYS A 312 19.08 1.28 -11.24
CA LYS A 312 19.66 0.82 -12.50
C LYS A 312 20.33 1.99 -13.20
N ASN A 313 21.57 1.80 -13.62
CA ASN A 313 22.29 2.80 -14.40
C ASN A 313 21.82 2.79 -15.87
N ARG A 314 22.39 3.69 -16.70
CA ARG A 314 22.02 3.80 -18.13
C ARG A 314 22.28 2.53 -18.94
N GLU A 315 23.18 1.68 -18.48
CA GLU A 315 23.54 0.38 -19.09
C GLU A 315 22.66 -0.76 -18.53
N ASN A 316 21.62 -0.43 -17.75
CA ASN A 316 20.71 -1.38 -17.08
C ASN A 316 21.39 -2.25 -16.01
N ASN A 317 22.62 -1.90 -15.58
CA ASN A 317 23.29 -2.57 -14.48
C ASN A 317 22.68 -2.14 -13.14
N VAL A 318 22.47 -3.12 -12.27
CA VAL A 318 21.96 -2.91 -10.92
C VAL A 318 23.10 -2.47 -10.00
N ALA A 319 22.94 -1.33 -9.33
CA ALA A 319 23.88 -0.80 -8.35
C ALA A 319 23.18 -0.48 -7.03
N ARG A 320 23.93 -0.52 -5.92
CA ARG A 320 23.43 -0.23 -4.58
C ARG A 320 23.88 1.16 -4.13
N ILE A 321 23.00 1.87 -3.46
CA ILE A 321 23.23 3.14 -2.80
C ILE A 321 23.21 2.86 -1.30
N PRO A 322 24.35 2.82 -0.60
CA PRO A 322 24.37 2.61 0.85
C PRO A 322 23.65 3.75 1.55
N VAL A 323 22.84 3.41 2.55
CA VAL A 323 22.12 4.38 3.41
C VAL A 323 22.28 3.98 4.87
N ASN A 324 22.26 4.98 5.76
CA ASN A 324 22.36 4.77 7.21
C ASN A 324 21.17 5.46 7.91
N TRP A 325 19.99 4.87 7.78
CA TRP A 325 18.73 5.38 8.33
C TRP A 325 18.31 4.63 9.60
N GLN A 326 19.17 4.58 10.57
CA GLN A 326 18.93 3.88 11.85
C GLN A 326 17.97 4.61 12.78
#